data_9401c095ffe1cfb023d402c10d647f55
#
_entry.id   9401c095ffe1cfb023d402c10d647f55
#
_cell.length_a   1.000
_cell.length_b   1.000
_cell.length_c   1.000
_cell.angle_alpha   90.00
_cell.angle_beta   90.00
_cell.angle_gamma   90.00
#
_symmetry.space_group_name_H-M   'P 1'
#
loop_
_entity.id
_entity.type
_entity.pdbx_description
1 polymer ?
#
loop_
_entity_poly.entity_id
_entity_poly.type
_entity_poly.pdbx_seq_one_letter_code
_entity_poly.pdbx_strand_id
1 'polypeptide(L)'
;MKHFTKYISILLLMNFLSCKKDSALKENVTDPSINKPIDATKYGKVTINITNKAGDNDLVLNTANYVNANGDNFTVSKFKYYISNIVLKKSDGSTYAQKESYHLIDNKKGNKYTITLDSVPLGTYNGIDFLLGVDSARNTSGSQTGALDPAMGMFWSWNQGYIFLMMEGNSPNSTAFNNTLIFHIGGFTQPYNCIRKATPTFGAKDLIISEAKTSKMEIKTDLLKLFEGPTLIKFAQNSEGMDGPIGVTLANNGVNMFSITAIEN
;
A
#
# COMPACT_ATOMS: atom_id res chain seq x y z
N MET A 1 -13.64 -16.12 70.41
CA MET A 1 -14.61 -15.04 70.62
C MET A 1 -15.22 -14.70 69.25
N LYS A 2 -16.26 -15.28 68.91
CA LYS A 2 -17.72 -14.94 68.79
C LYS A 2 -17.98 -13.48 68.44
N HIS A 3 -18.55 -13.23 67.26
CA HIS A 3 -19.71 -12.41 66.93
C HIS A 3 -19.97 -12.51 65.43
N PHE A 4 -20.97 -13.23 65.02
CA PHE A 4 -22.42 -13.04 64.91
C PHE A 4 -22.82 -12.13 63.73
N THR A 5 -23.40 -12.81 62.81
CA THR A 5 -24.18 -12.52 61.60
C THR A 5 -25.38 -11.62 61.89
N LYS A 6 -25.77 -10.77 60.93
CA LYS A 6 -27.14 -10.36 60.70
C LYS A 6 -27.47 -10.28 59.19
N TYR A 7 -28.40 -11.16 58.79
CA TYR A 7 -29.11 -11.10 57.51
C TYR A 7 -30.24 -10.07 57.62
N ILE A 8 -30.40 -9.23 56.61
CA ILE A 8 -31.60 -8.43 56.39
C ILE A 8 -32.20 -8.85 55.03
N SER A 9 -33.37 -9.53 55.12
CA SER A 9 -34.24 -9.80 53.99
C SER A 9 -35.03 -8.56 53.65
N ILE A 10 -34.95 -8.10 52.41
CA ILE A 10 -35.86 -7.07 51.87
C ILE A 10 -36.81 -7.76 50.92
N LEU A 11 -38.07 -7.70 51.29
CA LEU A 11 -39.23 -8.21 50.56
C LEU A 11 -39.59 -7.17 49.46
N LEU A 12 -39.53 -7.57 48.21
CA LEU A 12 -39.91 -6.68 47.08
C LEU A 12 -41.33 -6.95 46.67
N LEU A 13 -42.23 -5.98 46.94
CA LEU A 13 -43.64 -5.99 46.49
C LEU A 13 -43.67 -5.74 44.96
N MET A 14 -44.22 -6.69 44.23
CA MET A 14 -44.63 -6.52 42.82
C MET A 14 -46.00 -5.78 42.77
N ASN A 15 -45.97 -4.57 42.23
CA ASN A 15 -47.20 -3.88 41.81
C ASN A 15 -47.45 -4.15 40.32
N PHE A 16 -48.51 -4.87 40.03
CA PHE A 16 -49.10 -5.01 38.70
C PHE A 16 -49.87 -3.74 38.36
N LEU A 17 -49.35 -2.92 37.41
CA LEU A 17 -50.14 -1.89 36.76
C LEU A 17 -50.68 -2.41 35.45
N SER A 18 -51.99 -2.47 35.41
CA SER A 18 -52.86 -2.78 34.26
C SER A 18 -52.65 -1.75 33.14
N CYS A 19 -52.22 -2.18 31.96
CA CYS A 19 -52.20 -1.35 30.76
C CYS A 19 -53.60 -1.21 30.20
N LYS A 20 -54.15 0.00 30.24
CA LYS A 20 -55.30 0.41 29.43
C LYS A 20 -54.89 0.61 27.99
N LYS A 21 -55.66 0.00 27.11
CA LYS A 21 -55.58 0.10 25.66
C LYS A 21 -56.20 1.44 25.25
N ASP A 22 -55.40 2.45 24.90
CA ASP A 22 -55.92 3.63 24.22
C ASP A 22 -55.66 3.48 22.71
N SER A 23 -56.77 3.43 22.01
CA SER A 23 -56.87 3.50 20.56
C SER A 23 -56.80 4.97 20.12
N ALA A 24 -56.15 5.18 19.00
CA ALA A 24 -56.17 6.31 18.09
C ALA A 24 -55.02 7.27 18.20
N LEU A 25 -54.23 7.26 17.16
CA LEU A 25 -54.24 8.33 16.13
C LEU A 25 -53.27 7.89 15.04
N LYS A 26 -53.80 7.56 13.89
CA LYS A 26 -53.02 7.46 12.65
C LYS A 26 -52.67 8.90 12.21
N GLU A 27 -51.54 9.41 12.60
CA GLU A 27 -50.95 10.53 11.89
C GLU A 27 -50.19 9.98 10.69
N ASN A 28 -50.74 10.19 9.51
CA ASN A 28 -50.04 10.08 8.24
C ASN A 28 -49.03 11.23 8.15
N VAL A 29 -47.85 11.05 8.74
CA VAL A 29 -46.69 11.89 8.42
C VAL A 29 -46.09 11.30 7.14
N THR A 30 -46.55 11.78 6.00
CA THR A 30 -45.84 11.64 4.73
C THR A 30 -44.71 12.65 4.76
N ASP A 31 -43.55 12.25 5.30
CA ASP A 31 -42.32 12.97 5.12
C ASP A 31 -41.82 12.71 3.68
N PRO A 32 -41.84 13.74 2.81
CA PRO A 32 -41.36 13.57 1.41
C PRO A 32 -39.86 13.31 1.31
N SER A 33 -39.12 13.33 2.42
CA SER A 33 -37.65 13.12 2.42
C SER A 33 -37.23 11.63 2.45
N ILE A 34 -38.21 10.68 2.71
CA ILE A 34 -37.87 9.26 2.88
C ILE A 34 -37.79 8.50 1.53
N ASN A 35 -38.20 9.09 0.42
CA ASN A 35 -38.12 8.49 -0.91
C ASN A 35 -37.04 9.10 -1.82
N LYS A 36 -35.86 9.43 -1.27
CA LYS A 36 -34.71 9.56 -2.14
C LYS A 36 -34.30 8.14 -2.55
N PRO A 37 -34.30 7.78 -3.85
CA PRO A 37 -33.79 6.49 -4.28
C PRO A 37 -32.41 6.33 -3.69
N ILE A 38 -32.15 5.22 -3.00
CA ILE A 38 -30.78 4.81 -2.69
C ILE A 38 -30.13 4.71 -4.07
N ASP A 39 -29.29 5.69 -4.38
CA ASP A 39 -28.50 5.72 -5.61
C ASP A 39 -27.66 4.45 -5.57
N ALA A 40 -28.08 3.43 -6.32
CA ALA A 40 -27.41 2.15 -6.36
C ALA A 40 -26.04 2.42 -7.00
N THR A 41 -25.04 2.66 -6.16
CA THR A 41 -23.67 2.92 -6.62
C THR A 41 -23.25 1.77 -7.51
N LYS A 42 -23.12 2.06 -8.80
CA LYS A 42 -22.63 1.10 -9.78
C LYS A 42 -21.12 1.02 -9.71
N TYR A 43 -20.58 -0.15 -10.02
CA TYR A 43 -19.17 -0.44 -9.88
C TYR A 43 -18.59 -1.02 -11.16
N GLY A 44 -17.32 -0.75 -11.41
CA GLY A 44 -16.54 -1.36 -12.47
C GLY A 44 -15.22 -1.91 -11.90
N LYS A 45 -14.32 -2.25 -12.83
CA LYS A 45 -13.00 -2.82 -12.52
C LYS A 45 -11.89 -2.03 -13.20
N VAL A 46 -10.72 -2.04 -12.57
CA VAL A 46 -9.48 -1.61 -13.20
C VAL A 46 -8.36 -2.60 -12.90
N THR A 47 -7.54 -2.88 -13.90
CA THR A 47 -6.27 -3.61 -13.72
C THR A 47 -5.12 -2.61 -13.78
N ILE A 48 -4.24 -2.69 -12.79
CA ILE A 48 -2.98 -1.94 -12.73
C ILE A 48 -1.88 -2.94 -13.07
N ASN A 49 -1.28 -2.80 -14.24
CA ASN A 49 -0.14 -3.61 -14.67
C ASN A 49 1.15 -2.87 -14.32
N ILE A 50 2.02 -3.52 -13.59
CA ILE A 50 3.30 -2.98 -13.16
C ILE A 50 4.40 -3.71 -13.92
N THR A 51 5.30 -2.96 -14.55
CA THR A 51 6.47 -3.51 -15.23
C THR A 51 7.75 -2.96 -14.59
N ASN A 52 8.60 -3.84 -14.08
CA ASN A 52 9.89 -3.46 -13.53
C ASN A 52 10.91 -3.26 -14.65
N LYS A 53 11.58 -2.12 -14.63
CA LYS A 53 12.57 -1.67 -15.58
C LYS A 53 13.86 -1.20 -14.90
N ALA A 54 14.93 -1.11 -15.67
CA ALA A 54 16.12 -0.33 -15.34
C ALA A 54 16.36 0.61 -16.53
N GLY A 55 15.93 1.86 -16.38
CA GLY A 55 15.78 2.81 -17.49
C GLY A 55 14.69 2.35 -18.46
N ASP A 56 15.06 2.14 -19.72
CA ASP A 56 14.15 1.65 -20.75
C ASP A 56 14.18 0.13 -20.93
N ASN A 57 15.16 -0.55 -20.32
CA ASN A 57 15.30 -2.00 -20.42
C ASN A 57 14.45 -2.74 -19.39
N ASP A 58 13.99 -3.93 -19.73
CA ASP A 58 13.36 -4.82 -18.75
C ASP A 58 14.33 -5.19 -17.64
N LEU A 59 13.87 -5.23 -16.39
CA LEU A 59 14.70 -5.67 -15.29
C LEU A 59 14.87 -7.20 -15.32
N VAL A 60 16.09 -7.64 -15.63
CA VAL A 60 16.48 -9.04 -15.70
C VAL A 60 17.43 -9.35 -14.56
N LEU A 61 17.11 -10.34 -13.74
CA LEU A 61 17.92 -10.72 -12.59
C LEU A 61 19.12 -11.58 -13.01
N ASN A 62 20.23 -11.40 -12.30
CA ASN A 62 21.47 -12.16 -12.32
C ASN A 62 22.36 -12.03 -13.57
N THR A 63 21.81 -11.72 -14.72
CA THR A 63 22.55 -11.77 -16.00
C THR A 63 22.72 -10.40 -16.67
N ALA A 64 21.81 -9.47 -16.48
CA ALA A 64 21.90 -8.14 -17.09
C ALA A 64 22.78 -7.21 -16.27
N ASN A 65 23.56 -6.39 -16.97
CA ASN A 65 24.36 -5.31 -16.40
C ASN A 65 23.65 -3.98 -16.58
N TYR A 66 23.65 -3.18 -15.54
CA TYR A 66 23.05 -1.85 -15.51
C TYR A 66 24.10 -0.81 -15.10
N VAL A 67 23.82 0.46 -15.40
CA VAL A 67 24.64 1.59 -14.99
C VAL A 67 23.74 2.61 -14.32
N ASN A 68 24.07 3.02 -13.09
CA ASN A 68 23.33 4.08 -12.39
C ASN A 68 23.80 5.48 -12.84
N ALA A 69 23.14 6.52 -12.38
CA ALA A 69 23.47 7.91 -12.73
C ALA A 69 24.88 8.36 -12.25
N ASN A 70 25.49 7.64 -11.30
CA ASN A 70 26.89 7.89 -10.88
C ASN A 70 27.92 7.22 -11.81
N GLY A 71 27.49 6.42 -12.79
CA GLY A 71 28.35 5.61 -13.65
C GLY A 71 28.78 4.28 -13.04
N ASP A 72 28.18 3.85 -11.90
CA ASP A 72 28.49 2.57 -11.28
C ASP A 72 27.81 1.44 -12.05
N ASN A 73 28.59 0.45 -12.49
CA ASN A 73 28.08 -0.78 -13.09
C ASN A 73 27.55 -1.72 -12.01
N PHE A 74 26.43 -2.39 -12.27
CA PHE A 74 25.87 -3.36 -11.31
C PHE A 74 24.97 -4.41 -11.96
N THR A 75 24.81 -5.53 -11.27
CA THR A 75 23.79 -6.56 -11.53
C THR A 75 22.79 -6.58 -10.40
N VAL A 76 21.61 -7.13 -10.65
CA VAL A 76 20.54 -7.29 -9.66
C VAL A 76 20.24 -8.77 -9.48
N SER A 77 20.31 -9.28 -8.27
CA SER A 77 19.95 -10.67 -7.94
C SER A 77 18.56 -10.79 -7.30
N LYS A 78 18.12 -9.75 -6.60
CA LYS A 78 16.76 -9.67 -6.02
C LYS A 78 16.21 -8.26 -6.17
N PHE A 79 14.93 -8.18 -6.48
CA PHE A 79 14.17 -6.92 -6.43
C PHE A 79 12.74 -7.22 -6.02
N LYS A 80 12.36 -6.74 -4.84
CA LYS A 80 11.02 -6.87 -4.26
C LYS A 80 10.62 -5.58 -3.58
N TYR A 81 9.34 -5.25 -3.62
CA TYR A 81 8.81 -4.11 -2.86
C TYR A 81 7.31 -4.24 -2.63
N TYR A 82 6.81 -3.54 -1.61
CA TYR A 82 5.38 -3.45 -1.35
C TYR A 82 4.79 -2.19 -2.00
N ILE A 83 3.67 -2.39 -2.67
CA ILE A 83 2.68 -1.36 -2.96
C ILE A 83 1.49 -1.62 -2.03
N SER A 84 1.09 -0.61 -1.25
CA SER A 84 -0.05 -0.76 -0.35
C SER A 84 -0.93 0.48 -0.31
N ASN A 85 -2.12 0.35 0.27
CA ASN A 85 -3.05 1.44 0.53
C ASN A 85 -3.37 2.26 -0.74
N ILE A 86 -3.74 1.56 -1.84
CA ILE A 86 -4.05 2.19 -3.13
C ILE A 86 -5.33 3.03 -3.00
N VAL A 87 -5.25 4.29 -3.43
CA VAL A 87 -6.35 5.24 -3.45
C VAL A 87 -6.44 5.87 -4.84
N LEU A 88 -7.60 5.73 -5.50
CA LEU A 88 -7.94 6.47 -6.72
C LEU A 88 -8.66 7.77 -6.33
N LYS A 89 -8.37 8.86 -7.04
CA LYS A 89 -8.90 10.21 -6.74
C LYS A 89 -9.63 10.79 -7.94
N LYS A 90 -10.77 11.43 -7.70
CA LYS A 90 -11.52 12.22 -8.69
C LYS A 90 -11.21 13.71 -8.55
N SER A 91 -11.52 14.48 -9.59
CA SER A 91 -11.33 15.94 -9.61
C SER A 91 -12.20 16.68 -8.58
N ASP A 92 -13.31 16.09 -8.16
CA ASP A 92 -14.19 16.64 -7.12
C ASP A 92 -13.70 16.39 -5.69
N GLY A 93 -12.54 15.74 -5.52
CA GLY A 93 -11.96 15.38 -4.23
C GLY A 93 -12.46 14.06 -3.64
N SER A 94 -13.47 13.43 -4.24
CA SER A 94 -13.91 12.10 -3.80
C SER A 94 -12.87 11.03 -4.14
N THR A 95 -12.81 9.97 -3.32
CA THR A 95 -11.79 8.94 -3.45
C THR A 95 -12.39 7.53 -3.35
N TYR A 96 -11.69 6.57 -3.96
CA TYR A 96 -11.88 5.15 -3.73
C TYR A 96 -10.59 4.60 -3.12
N ALA A 97 -10.70 3.91 -1.98
CA ALA A 97 -9.59 3.20 -1.35
C ALA A 97 -9.82 1.69 -1.45
N GLN A 98 -8.84 0.96 -1.96
CA GLN A 98 -8.87 -0.50 -1.98
C GLN A 98 -8.76 -1.03 -0.54
N LYS A 99 -9.69 -1.90 -0.15
CA LYS A 99 -9.62 -2.62 1.13
C LYS A 99 -8.53 -3.68 1.08
N GLU A 100 -7.85 -3.91 2.22
CA GLU A 100 -6.76 -4.90 2.34
C GLU A 100 -5.73 -4.80 1.19
N SER A 101 -5.32 -3.56 0.91
CA SER A 101 -4.48 -3.20 -0.23
C SER A 101 -3.01 -3.42 0.10
N TYR A 102 -2.54 -4.67 0.03
CA TYR A 102 -1.14 -5.04 0.24
C TYR A 102 -0.69 -5.96 -0.89
N HIS A 103 0.27 -5.50 -1.68
CA HIS A 103 0.76 -6.20 -2.87
C HIS A 103 2.29 -6.30 -2.82
N LEU A 104 2.81 -7.52 -2.77
CA LEU A 104 4.24 -7.78 -2.89
C LEU A 104 4.59 -7.98 -4.37
N ILE A 105 5.35 -7.06 -4.91
CA ILE A 105 5.94 -7.15 -6.24
C ILE A 105 7.29 -7.87 -6.09
N ASP A 106 7.44 -9.04 -6.70
CA ASP A 106 8.64 -9.87 -6.64
C ASP A 106 9.13 -10.21 -8.04
N ASN A 107 10.25 -9.59 -8.46
CA ASN A 107 10.80 -9.78 -9.80
C ASN A 107 11.27 -11.22 -10.10
N LYS A 108 11.46 -12.06 -9.07
CA LYS A 108 11.71 -13.49 -9.26
C LYS A 108 10.55 -14.22 -9.96
N LYS A 109 9.32 -13.71 -9.84
CA LYS A 109 8.11 -14.21 -10.51
C LYS A 109 7.91 -13.65 -11.92
N GLY A 110 8.87 -12.86 -12.41
CA GLY A 110 8.83 -12.12 -13.66
C GLY A 110 8.85 -10.61 -13.42
N ASN A 111 9.14 -9.84 -14.47
CA ASN A 111 9.22 -8.38 -14.38
C ASN A 111 7.86 -7.68 -14.50
N LYS A 112 6.76 -8.42 -14.67
CA LYS A 112 5.38 -7.92 -14.78
C LYS A 112 4.51 -8.42 -13.64
N TYR A 113 3.68 -7.55 -13.11
CA TYR A 113 2.74 -7.85 -12.04
C TYR A 113 1.40 -7.15 -12.31
N THR A 114 0.28 -7.80 -11.97
CA THR A 114 -1.06 -7.22 -12.16
C THR A 114 -1.79 -7.12 -10.82
N ILE A 115 -2.29 -5.95 -10.51
CA ILE A 115 -3.21 -5.70 -9.39
C ILE A 115 -4.59 -5.43 -9.98
N THR A 116 -5.60 -6.12 -9.47
CA THR A 116 -6.99 -5.88 -9.86
C THR A 116 -7.71 -5.15 -8.73
N LEU A 117 -8.32 -4.02 -9.04
CA LEU A 117 -9.23 -3.31 -8.16
C LEU A 117 -10.65 -3.62 -8.60
N ASP A 118 -11.37 -4.34 -7.77
CA ASP A 118 -12.79 -4.67 -7.96
C ASP A 118 -13.67 -3.64 -7.22
N SER A 119 -14.92 -3.53 -7.65
CA SER A 119 -15.92 -2.67 -6.99
C SER A 119 -15.47 -1.21 -6.87
N VAL A 120 -14.85 -0.69 -7.93
CA VAL A 120 -14.51 0.73 -8.04
C VAL A 120 -15.76 1.50 -8.48
N PRO A 121 -16.22 2.52 -7.74
CA PRO A 121 -17.38 3.32 -8.15
C PRO A 121 -17.18 3.91 -9.54
N LEU A 122 -18.24 3.92 -10.37
CA LEU A 122 -18.17 4.46 -11.72
C LEU A 122 -17.78 5.94 -11.71
N GLY A 123 -17.12 6.37 -12.76
CA GLY A 123 -16.76 7.77 -12.97
C GLY A 123 -15.34 7.96 -13.47
N THR A 124 -14.92 9.21 -13.48
CA THR A 124 -13.63 9.64 -14.01
C THR A 124 -12.66 9.94 -12.85
N TYR A 125 -11.52 9.29 -12.89
CA TYR A 125 -10.43 9.43 -11.92
C TYR A 125 -9.23 10.07 -12.59
N ASN A 126 -8.61 11.03 -11.91
CA ASN A 126 -7.47 11.80 -12.42
C ASN A 126 -6.23 11.71 -11.51
N GLY A 127 -6.25 10.82 -10.53
CA GLY A 127 -5.11 10.61 -9.66
C GLY A 127 -5.12 9.24 -8.99
N ILE A 128 -3.92 8.81 -8.61
CA ILE A 128 -3.68 7.62 -7.79
C ILE A 128 -2.63 7.95 -6.74
N ASP A 129 -2.86 7.50 -5.52
CA ASP A 129 -1.85 7.45 -4.47
C ASP A 129 -1.67 5.99 -4.03
N PHE A 130 -0.47 5.65 -3.59
CA PHE A 130 -0.21 4.41 -2.87
C PHE A 130 1.03 4.57 -1.98
N LEU A 131 1.21 3.68 -1.03
CA LEU A 131 2.42 3.63 -0.24
C LEU A 131 3.46 2.71 -0.89
N LEU A 132 4.70 3.17 -0.96
CA LEU A 132 5.88 2.31 -1.04
C LEU A 132 6.18 1.88 0.40
N GLY A 133 5.85 0.63 0.71
CA GLY A 133 5.98 0.06 2.03
C GLY A 133 4.68 -0.50 2.62
N VAL A 134 4.69 -0.72 3.92
CA VAL A 134 3.56 -1.21 4.72
C VAL A 134 3.27 -0.18 5.80
N ASP A 135 2.01 0.22 5.97
CA ASP A 135 1.62 1.22 6.96
C ASP A 135 1.92 0.79 8.41
N SER A 136 2.03 1.76 9.31
CA SER A 136 2.44 1.53 10.70
C SER A 136 1.48 0.60 11.45
N ALA A 137 0.18 0.66 11.18
CA ALA A 137 -0.80 -0.18 11.84
C ALA A 137 -0.58 -1.67 11.49
N ARG A 138 -0.27 -1.97 10.23
CA ARG A 138 0.04 -3.33 9.77
C ARG A 138 1.41 -3.83 10.26
N ASN A 139 2.39 -2.96 10.39
CA ASN A 139 3.70 -3.33 10.94
C ASN A 139 3.60 -3.83 12.40
N THR A 140 2.59 -3.41 13.15
CA THR A 140 2.41 -3.75 14.58
C THR A 140 1.26 -4.72 14.85
N SER A 141 0.53 -5.19 13.83
CA SER A 141 -0.73 -5.93 14.01
C SER A 141 -0.59 -7.45 14.17
N GLY A 142 0.62 -7.95 14.41
CA GLY A 142 0.87 -9.37 14.60
C GLY A 142 1.09 -10.14 13.30
N SER A 143 0.97 -11.46 13.35
CA SER A 143 1.19 -12.36 12.21
C SER A 143 0.21 -12.10 11.09
N GLN A 144 0.70 -11.95 9.87
CA GLN A 144 -0.08 -11.69 8.67
C GLN A 144 -0.02 -12.88 7.72
N THR A 145 -0.89 -12.88 6.72
CA THR A 145 -0.96 -13.89 5.65
C THR A 145 -0.88 -13.23 4.27
N GLY A 146 -0.88 -14.03 3.21
CA GLY A 146 -0.87 -13.54 1.84
C GLY A 146 0.40 -12.79 1.49
N ALA A 147 0.28 -11.58 0.95
CA ALA A 147 1.43 -10.75 0.58
C ALA A 147 2.31 -10.36 1.79
N LEU A 148 1.71 -10.27 2.97
CA LEU A 148 2.37 -9.91 4.22
C LEU A 148 2.83 -11.13 5.05
N ASP A 149 2.74 -12.35 4.52
CA ASP A 149 3.26 -13.53 5.21
C ASP A 149 4.78 -13.39 5.40
N PRO A 150 5.31 -13.54 6.63
CA PRO A 150 6.75 -13.52 6.91
C PRO A 150 7.55 -14.52 6.05
N ALA A 151 6.93 -15.62 5.63
CA ALA A 151 7.55 -16.61 4.72
C ALA A 151 7.88 -16.03 3.33
N MET A 152 7.35 -14.88 2.95
CA MET A 152 7.74 -14.17 1.71
C MET A 152 9.14 -13.56 1.80
N GLY A 153 9.79 -13.58 2.99
CA GLY A 153 11.14 -13.10 3.21
C GLY A 153 11.27 -11.57 3.17
N MET A 154 10.18 -10.87 3.49
CA MET A 154 10.12 -9.41 3.55
C MET A 154 9.74 -8.91 4.96
N PHE A 155 10.15 -9.64 5.98
CA PHE A 155 9.88 -9.32 7.38
C PHE A 155 11.13 -9.57 8.21
N TRP A 156 11.57 -8.57 8.99
CA TRP A 156 12.74 -8.71 9.86
C TRP A 156 12.37 -9.32 11.21
N SER A 157 11.49 -8.64 11.94
CA SER A 157 11.09 -9.01 13.28
C SER A 157 9.86 -8.21 13.71
N TRP A 158 9.26 -8.60 14.84
CA TRP A 158 8.12 -7.88 15.42
C TRP A 158 8.42 -6.44 15.81
N ASN A 159 9.66 -6.11 16.15
CA ASN A 159 10.06 -4.77 16.53
C ASN A 159 10.43 -3.88 15.34
N GLN A 160 10.97 -4.48 14.27
CA GLN A 160 11.45 -3.76 13.08
C GLN A 160 10.43 -3.75 11.95
N GLY A 161 9.48 -4.70 11.95
CA GLY A 161 8.42 -4.79 10.93
C GLY A 161 8.90 -5.31 9.59
N TYR A 162 8.25 -4.83 8.53
CA TYR A 162 8.46 -5.28 7.16
C TYR A 162 9.64 -4.58 6.49
N ILE A 163 10.30 -5.32 5.57
CA ILE A 163 11.16 -4.74 4.54
C ILE A 163 10.24 -4.17 3.47
N PHE A 164 10.27 -2.88 3.22
CA PHE A 164 9.39 -2.19 2.28
C PHE A 164 9.87 -2.31 0.84
N LEU A 165 11.19 -2.27 0.67
CA LEU A 165 11.87 -2.50 -0.59
C LEU A 165 13.16 -3.28 -0.33
N MET A 166 13.41 -4.32 -1.11
CA MET A 166 14.62 -5.13 -1.12
C MET A 166 15.24 -5.09 -2.51
N MET A 167 16.49 -4.67 -2.59
CA MET A 167 17.33 -4.80 -3.77
C MET A 167 18.67 -5.41 -3.35
N GLU A 168 19.02 -6.54 -3.96
CA GLU A 168 20.33 -7.17 -3.81
C GLU A 168 21.00 -7.33 -5.17
N GLY A 169 22.33 -7.29 -5.18
CA GLY A 169 23.10 -7.45 -6.39
C GLY A 169 24.61 -7.36 -6.16
N ASN A 170 25.34 -7.08 -7.20
CA ASN A 170 26.79 -6.88 -7.13
C ASN A 170 27.20 -5.69 -8.00
N SER A 171 28.27 -5.00 -7.58
CA SER A 171 28.89 -3.91 -8.33
C SER A 171 30.40 -3.92 -8.10
N PRO A 172 31.23 -3.80 -9.13
CA PRO A 172 32.67 -3.63 -8.95
C PRO A 172 33.02 -2.32 -8.20
N ASN A 173 32.10 -1.38 -8.12
CA ASN A 173 32.21 -0.13 -7.37
C ASN A 173 31.87 -0.27 -5.89
N SER A 174 31.29 -1.40 -5.47
CA SER A 174 30.96 -1.67 -4.08
C SER A 174 32.22 -1.95 -3.27
N THR A 175 32.30 -1.38 -2.05
CA THR A 175 33.38 -1.64 -1.08
C THR A 175 33.01 -2.77 -0.10
N ALA A 176 31.79 -3.33 -0.18
CA ALA A 176 31.38 -4.46 0.65
C ALA A 176 32.09 -5.75 0.23
N PHE A 177 32.07 -6.73 1.15
CA PHE A 177 32.66 -8.05 0.87
C PHE A 177 32.03 -8.68 -0.38
N ASN A 178 32.85 -9.30 -1.23
CA ASN A 178 32.44 -9.85 -2.53
C ASN A 178 31.71 -8.85 -3.46
N ASN A 179 31.96 -7.57 -3.32
CA ASN A 179 31.36 -6.51 -4.12
C ASN A 179 29.81 -6.53 -4.07
N THR A 180 29.22 -6.98 -2.97
CA THR A 180 27.77 -7.05 -2.83
C THR A 180 27.12 -5.68 -2.70
N LEU A 181 25.89 -5.60 -3.16
CA LEU A 181 24.94 -4.52 -2.88
C LEU A 181 23.76 -5.11 -2.11
N ILE A 182 23.46 -4.55 -0.92
CA ILE A 182 22.39 -5.03 -0.06
C ILE A 182 21.56 -3.83 0.43
N PHE A 183 20.41 -3.62 -0.16
CA PHE A 183 19.47 -2.58 0.22
C PHE A 183 18.16 -3.19 0.67
N HIS A 184 17.98 -3.28 1.99
CA HIS A 184 16.74 -3.74 2.64
C HIS A 184 16.11 -2.56 3.37
N ILE A 185 15.29 -1.81 2.69
CA ILE A 185 14.72 -0.56 3.18
C ILE A 185 13.44 -0.85 3.95
N GLY A 186 13.39 -0.40 5.20
CA GLY A 186 12.24 -0.53 6.08
C GLY A 186 12.32 0.45 7.24
N GLY A 187 11.44 0.30 8.21
CA GLY A 187 11.31 1.21 9.34
C GLY A 187 10.06 2.07 9.25
N PHE A 188 9.25 2.05 10.31
CA PHE A 188 7.94 2.73 10.35
C PHE A 188 7.82 3.75 11.50
N THR A 189 8.91 3.93 12.27
CA THR A 189 8.96 4.86 13.41
C THR A 189 9.96 5.98 13.17
N GLN A 190 9.72 7.12 13.79
CA GLN A 190 10.68 8.24 13.76
C GLN A 190 11.93 7.90 14.59
N PRO A 191 13.11 8.42 14.23
CA PRO A 191 13.35 9.39 13.13
C PRO A 191 13.54 8.72 11.74
N TYR A 192 13.56 7.40 11.66
CA TYR A 192 13.91 6.65 10.43
C TYR A 192 12.70 5.99 9.76
N ASN A 193 11.57 6.68 9.77
CA ASN A 193 10.39 6.20 9.04
C ASN A 193 10.68 6.22 7.52
N CYS A 194 10.57 5.06 6.89
CA CYS A 194 10.79 4.85 5.46
C CYS A 194 9.50 4.65 4.65
N ILE A 195 8.32 4.71 5.29
CA ILE A 195 7.04 4.67 4.56
C ILE A 195 6.94 5.92 3.70
N ARG A 196 6.70 5.76 2.39
CA ARG A 196 6.55 6.88 1.46
C ARG A 196 5.28 6.74 0.64
N LYS A 197 4.61 7.87 0.45
CA LYS A 197 3.48 7.96 -0.47
C LYS A 197 4.00 8.33 -1.87
N ALA A 198 3.73 7.45 -2.83
CA ALA A 198 3.93 7.73 -4.25
C ALA A 198 2.63 8.28 -4.85
N THR A 199 2.76 9.28 -5.71
CA THR A 199 1.67 9.96 -6.41
C THR A 199 2.04 10.15 -7.88
N PRO A 200 2.13 9.07 -8.68
CA PRO A 200 2.46 9.20 -10.09
C PRO A 200 1.37 9.95 -10.84
N THR A 201 1.79 10.83 -11.77
CA THR A 201 0.87 11.67 -12.54
C THR A 201 0.19 10.89 -13.67
N PHE A 202 -1.09 11.16 -13.93
CA PHE A 202 -1.85 10.54 -15.01
C PHE A 202 -1.49 11.07 -16.41
N GLY A 203 -0.73 12.16 -16.50
CA GLY A 203 -0.50 12.84 -17.76
C GLY A 203 -1.78 13.48 -18.30
N ALA A 204 -2.03 13.31 -19.62
CA ALA A 204 -3.15 13.95 -20.30
C ALA A 204 -4.44 13.10 -20.34
N LYS A 205 -4.42 11.88 -19.79
CA LYS A 205 -5.54 10.93 -19.93
C LYS A 205 -6.07 10.47 -18.58
N ASP A 206 -7.35 10.72 -18.33
CA ASP A 206 -8.05 10.24 -17.14
C ASP A 206 -8.39 8.75 -17.25
N LEU A 207 -8.55 8.11 -16.09
CA LEU A 207 -9.04 6.75 -15.95
C LEU A 207 -10.56 6.77 -15.82
N ILE A 208 -11.28 6.19 -16.77
CA ILE A 208 -12.74 6.13 -16.77
C ILE A 208 -13.18 4.73 -16.35
N ILE A 209 -13.92 4.63 -15.26
CA ILE A 209 -14.48 3.36 -14.77
C ILE A 209 -15.91 3.24 -15.23
N SER A 210 -16.22 2.15 -15.94
CA SER A 210 -17.55 1.82 -16.47
C SER A 210 -17.94 0.38 -16.17
N GLU A 211 -19.22 0.04 -16.26
CA GLU A 211 -19.70 -1.35 -16.10
C GLU A 211 -19.31 -2.25 -17.28
N ALA A 212 -19.22 -1.66 -18.47
CA ALA A 212 -19.10 -2.41 -19.72
C ALA A 212 -17.69 -2.94 -19.99
N LYS A 213 -16.67 -2.35 -19.38
CA LYS A 213 -15.27 -2.65 -19.71
C LYS A 213 -14.37 -2.53 -18.49
N THR A 214 -13.39 -3.42 -18.38
CA THR A 214 -12.30 -3.29 -17.42
C THR A 214 -11.28 -2.30 -17.97
N SER A 215 -11.09 -1.18 -17.28
CA SER A 215 -10.05 -0.20 -17.62
C SER A 215 -8.68 -0.71 -17.18
N LYS A 216 -7.62 -0.22 -17.82
CA LYS A 216 -6.24 -0.63 -17.53
C LYS A 216 -5.35 0.58 -17.28
N MET A 217 -4.42 0.42 -16.38
CA MET A 217 -3.35 1.38 -16.09
C MET A 217 -2.01 0.67 -16.14
N GLU A 218 -1.08 1.19 -16.94
CA GLU A 218 0.28 0.67 -17.03
C GLU A 218 1.22 1.54 -16.19
N ILE A 219 1.91 0.93 -15.24
CA ILE A 219 2.92 1.58 -14.38
C ILE A 219 4.28 0.98 -14.68
N LYS A 220 5.25 1.84 -15.03
CA LYS A 220 6.67 1.50 -15.05
C LYS A 220 7.26 1.74 -13.67
N THR A 221 7.97 0.77 -13.11
CA THR A 221 8.83 0.92 -11.94
C THR A 221 10.28 0.90 -12.40
N ASP A 222 10.94 2.04 -12.40
CA ASP A 222 12.32 2.21 -12.86
C ASP A 222 13.30 2.13 -11.69
N LEU A 223 13.98 1.01 -11.57
CA LEU A 223 14.96 0.76 -10.50
C LEU A 223 16.08 1.81 -10.45
N LEU A 224 16.52 2.36 -11.59
CA LEU A 224 17.61 3.34 -11.59
C LEU A 224 17.28 4.59 -10.77
N LYS A 225 15.99 4.97 -10.71
CA LYS A 225 15.53 6.10 -9.91
C LYS A 225 15.78 5.94 -8.40
N LEU A 226 15.92 4.70 -7.91
CA LEU A 226 16.30 4.45 -6.53
C LEU A 226 17.69 5.05 -6.20
N PHE A 227 18.57 5.15 -7.17
CA PHE A 227 19.97 5.57 -6.99
C PHE A 227 20.27 6.99 -7.46
N GLU A 228 19.35 7.67 -8.15
CA GLU A 228 19.64 8.96 -8.77
C GLU A 228 18.97 10.18 -8.15
N GLY A 229 17.87 10.05 -7.48
CA GLY A 229 17.24 11.29 -7.03
C GLY A 229 16.09 11.13 -6.03
N PRO A 230 15.91 12.12 -5.13
CA PRO A 230 16.60 13.41 -5.04
C PRO A 230 18.04 13.36 -4.55
N THR A 231 18.55 12.21 -4.11
CA THR A 231 19.94 12.06 -3.64
C THR A 231 20.65 11.01 -4.46
N LEU A 232 21.77 11.40 -5.09
CA LEU A 232 22.62 10.49 -5.84
C LEU A 232 23.31 9.49 -4.90
N ILE A 233 23.17 8.19 -5.18
CA ILE A 233 23.78 7.11 -4.42
C ILE A 233 25.01 6.61 -5.18
N LYS A 234 26.17 6.66 -4.50
CA LYS A 234 27.45 6.15 -4.99
C LYS A 234 27.76 4.84 -4.30
N PHE A 235 27.92 3.76 -5.03
CA PHE A 235 28.12 2.44 -4.44
C PHE A 235 29.45 2.30 -3.67
N ALA A 236 30.45 3.09 -4.02
CA ALA A 236 31.70 3.16 -3.24
C ALA A 236 31.52 3.73 -1.82
N GLN A 237 30.42 4.46 -1.57
CA GLN A 237 30.11 5.06 -0.27
C GLN A 237 28.94 4.37 0.43
N ASN A 238 28.02 3.77 -0.34
CA ASN A 238 26.78 3.19 0.14
C ASN A 238 26.52 1.88 -0.60
N SER A 239 27.18 0.82 -0.19
CA SER A 239 26.96 -0.54 -0.75
C SER A 239 25.85 -1.29 -0.03
N GLU A 240 25.51 -0.86 1.18
CA GLU A 240 24.53 -1.48 2.04
C GLU A 240 23.62 -0.40 2.63
N GLY A 241 22.34 -0.73 2.79
CA GLY A 241 21.37 0.16 3.41
C GLY A 241 20.19 -0.63 3.93
N MET A 242 19.82 -0.37 5.19
CA MET A 242 18.65 -0.99 5.84
C MET A 242 17.71 0.10 6.35
N ASP A 243 17.48 0.14 7.64
CA ASP A 243 16.89 1.28 8.34
C ASP A 243 17.93 2.42 8.51
N GLY A 244 17.56 3.47 9.24
CA GLY A 244 18.46 4.59 9.51
C GLY A 244 18.52 5.61 8.37
N PRO A 245 19.53 6.51 8.38
CA PRO A 245 19.60 7.64 7.44
C PRO A 245 19.64 7.23 5.97
N ILE A 246 20.38 6.17 5.63
CA ILE A 246 20.47 5.68 4.26
C ILE A 246 19.15 5.05 3.79
N GLY A 247 18.44 4.34 4.70
CA GLY A 247 17.11 3.82 4.42
C GLY A 247 16.13 4.94 4.08
N VAL A 248 16.13 6.03 4.89
CA VAL A 248 15.31 7.22 4.63
C VAL A 248 15.66 7.86 3.28
N THR A 249 16.95 7.97 2.95
CA THR A 249 17.40 8.52 1.66
C THR A 249 16.90 7.69 0.49
N LEU A 250 17.07 6.37 0.54
CA LEU A 250 16.61 5.45 -0.50
C LEU A 250 15.07 5.40 -0.58
N ALA A 251 14.36 5.51 0.55
CA ALA A 251 12.90 5.62 0.52
C ALA A 251 12.43 6.91 -0.17
N ASN A 252 13.12 8.04 0.06
CA ASN A 252 12.83 9.32 -0.62
C ASN A 252 13.08 9.22 -2.14
N ASN A 253 14.14 8.54 -2.55
CA ASN A 253 14.40 8.28 -3.97
C ASN A 253 13.36 7.34 -4.57
N GLY A 254 12.98 6.31 -3.83
CA GLY A 254 12.12 5.21 -4.28
C GLY A 254 10.74 5.63 -4.80
N VAL A 255 10.18 6.74 -4.31
CA VAL A 255 8.89 7.24 -4.83
C VAL A 255 8.97 7.69 -6.29
N ASN A 256 10.15 8.06 -6.76
CA ASN A 256 10.38 8.48 -8.14
C ASN A 256 10.53 7.31 -9.13
N MET A 257 10.56 6.07 -8.64
CA MET A 257 10.57 4.89 -9.50
C MET A 257 9.29 4.75 -10.33
N PHE A 258 8.16 5.29 -9.87
CA PHE A 258 6.85 5.00 -10.44
C PHE A 258 6.43 6.06 -11.45
N SER A 259 6.07 5.62 -12.65
CA SER A 259 5.47 6.47 -13.68
C SER A 259 4.33 5.73 -14.39
N ILE A 260 3.22 6.43 -14.67
CA ILE A 260 2.13 5.89 -15.48
C ILE A 260 2.51 6.08 -16.94
N THR A 261 2.54 4.97 -17.69
CA THR A 261 2.95 4.96 -19.09
C THR A 261 1.76 4.89 -20.06
N ALA A 262 0.63 4.31 -19.62
CA ALA A 262 -0.58 4.25 -20.40
C ALA A 262 -1.82 4.10 -19.51
N ILE A 263 -2.96 4.62 -20.01
CA ILE A 263 -4.30 4.39 -19.48
C ILE A 263 -5.19 3.97 -20.64
N GLU A 264 -5.88 2.84 -20.51
CA GLU A 264 -6.85 2.30 -21.45
C GLU A 264 -8.23 2.22 -20.77
N ASN A 265 -9.22 2.88 -21.36
CA ASN A 265 -10.60 2.91 -20.88
C ASN A 265 -11.47 1.98 -21.69
#